data_6cb778c0a77a78f504091c7d9b08d5af
#
_entry.id   6cb778c0a77a78f504091c7d9b08d5af
#
_cell.length_a   1.000
_cell.length_b   1.000
_cell.length_c   1.000
_cell.angle_alpha   90.00
_cell.angle_beta   90.00
_cell.angle_gamma   90.00
#
_symmetry.space_group_name_H-M   'P 1'
#
loop_
_entity.id
_entity.type
_entity.pdbx_description
1 polymer ?
#
loop_
_entity_poly.entity_id
_entity_poly.type
_entity_poly.pdbx_seq_one_letter_code
_entity_poly.pdbx_strand_id
1 'polypeptide(L)'
;MENIQETITGESLRKRQAFLRLVRKSVLFAIPFWALIALYVYDDPFMVLRKYEIYDSDVMLNEQLVGWQIYRNHKDSVHFNSFILGNSCAMAFRCGEWEKYLVPGDRAIRLFGNAESMKAISLKLRALDREGAEIKNVLMILDRISLSRFELLTGAGHILPAAVSGRNPFTVQLEFLQAFATPDFLFPYLKYRITGNVEPDMKRMNPHGRIRDSKNNDAFNPREKQIEQEGEAYWENRKKEFPERDGTATIAEPAIFHRQRMVLDEIMEVLRRHGTSIRVLISPDYNQKKLH
;
A
#
# COMPACT_ATOMS: atom_id res chain seq x y z
N MET A 1 -21.69 -66.51 20.86
CA MET A 1 -20.91 -65.31 21.25
C MET A 1 -19.83 -64.92 20.25
N GLU A 2 -19.18 -65.90 19.62
CA GLU A 2 -18.12 -65.65 18.58
C GLU A 2 -18.60 -64.82 17.39
N ASN A 3 -19.78 -65.12 16.82
CA ASN A 3 -20.35 -64.45 15.64
C ASN A 3 -20.64 -62.95 15.87
N ILE A 4 -20.91 -62.52 17.11
CA ILE A 4 -21.21 -61.10 17.42
C ILE A 4 -19.88 -60.31 17.50
N GLN A 5 -18.82 -60.95 17.97
CA GLN A 5 -17.50 -60.31 18.12
C GLN A 5 -16.80 -60.13 16.77
N GLU A 6 -16.97 -61.08 15.84
CA GLU A 6 -16.48 -60.95 14.45
C GLU A 6 -17.21 -59.85 13.67
N THR A 7 -18.54 -59.74 13.85
CA THR A 7 -19.36 -58.68 13.20
C THR A 7 -18.95 -57.30 13.68
N ILE A 8 -18.73 -57.10 14.99
CA ILE A 8 -18.30 -55.84 15.57
C ILE A 8 -16.91 -55.45 15.07
N THR A 9 -15.98 -56.42 14.96
CA THR A 9 -14.62 -56.17 14.46
C THR A 9 -14.64 -55.83 12.97
N GLY A 10 -15.44 -56.50 12.17
CA GLY A 10 -15.59 -56.23 10.73
C GLY A 10 -16.20 -54.84 10.45
N GLU A 11 -17.17 -54.40 11.24
CA GLU A 11 -17.78 -53.08 11.11
C GLU A 11 -16.82 -51.97 11.52
N SER A 12 -16.05 -52.19 12.58
CA SER A 12 -15.02 -51.21 13.02
C SER A 12 -13.89 -51.04 11.98
N LEU A 13 -13.46 -52.13 11.34
CA LEU A 13 -12.48 -52.10 10.26
C LEU A 13 -13.03 -51.34 9.02
N ARG A 14 -14.29 -51.54 8.64
CA ARG A 14 -14.92 -50.84 7.52
C ARG A 14 -15.04 -49.32 7.82
N LYS A 15 -15.42 -48.95 9.02
CA LYS A 15 -15.46 -47.54 9.47
C LYS A 15 -14.10 -46.90 9.42
N ARG A 16 -13.06 -47.55 9.89
CA ARG A 16 -11.68 -47.11 9.82
C ARG A 16 -11.20 -46.91 8.38
N GLN A 17 -11.49 -47.87 7.50
CA GLN A 17 -11.14 -47.76 6.08
C GLN A 17 -11.89 -46.63 5.38
N ALA A 18 -13.16 -46.43 5.68
CA ALA A 18 -13.94 -45.30 5.16
C ALA A 18 -13.37 -43.97 5.63
N PHE A 19 -13.03 -43.85 6.90
CA PHE A 19 -12.36 -42.68 7.46
C PHE A 19 -11.03 -42.38 6.80
N LEU A 20 -10.16 -43.41 6.62
CA LEU A 20 -8.87 -43.23 5.94
C LEU A 20 -9.03 -42.79 4.48
N ARG A 21 -10.05 -43.32 3.78
CA ARG A 21 -10.37 -42.90 2.41
C ARG A 21 -10.82 -41.44 2.37
N LEU A 22 -11.65 -41.01 3.34
CA LEU A 22 -12.07 -39.62 3.47
C LEU A 22 -10.88 -38.69 3.72
N VAL A 23 -10.03 -39.01 4.69
CA VAL A 23 -8.81 -38.26 5.01
C VAL A 23 -7.90 -38.16 3.79
N ARG A 24 -7.65 -39.28 3.09
CA ARG A 24 -6.82 -39.27 1.86
C ARG A 24 -7.40 -38.36 0.78
N LYS A 25 -8.72 -38.42 0.56
CA LYS A 25 -9.39 -37.53 -0.41
C LYS A 25 -9.27 -36.07 0.02
N SER A 26 -9.50 -35.77 1.30
CA SER A 26 -9.39 -34.40 1.81
C SER A 26 -7.97 -33.85 1.65
N VAL A 27 -6.93 -34.67 1.93
CA VAL A 27 -5.55 -34.29 1.70
C VAL A 27 -5.27 -34.02 0.22
N LEU A 28 -5.73 -34.90 -0.68
CA LEU A 28 -5.57 -34.69 -2.13
C LEU A 28 -6.25 -33.40 -2.61
N PHE A 29 -7.45 -33.10 -2.12
CA PHE A 29 -8.15 -31.85 -2.43
C PHE A 29 -7.46 -30.62 -1.84
N ALA A 30 -6.75 -30.76 -0.73
CA ALA A 30 -6.00 -29.67 -0.11
C ALA A 30 -4.65 -29.38 -0.77
N ILE A 31 -4.11 -30.29 -1.61
CA ILE A 31 -2.80 -30.11 -2.28
C ILE A 31 -2.73 -28.80 -3.08
N PRO A 32 -3.70 -28.46 -3.95
CA PRO A 32 -3.63 -27.21 -4.71
C PRO A 32 -3.61 -25.97 -3.81
N PHE A 33 -4.36 -26.00 -2.70
CA PHE A 33 -4.40 -24.94 -1.72
C PHE A 33 -3.03 -24.76 -1.01
N TRP A 34 -2.42 -25.87 -0.59
CA TRP A 34 -1.09 -25.84 0.03
C TRP A 34 -0.01 -25.41 -0.95
N ALA A 35 -0.12 -25.85 -2.21
CA ALA A 35 0.80 -25.42 -3.27
C ALA A 35 0.70 -23.89 -3.51
N LEU A 36 -0.51 -23.34 -3.47
CA LEU A 36 -0.74 -21.91 -3.59
C LEU A 36 -0.12 -21.12 -2.42
N ILE A 37 -0.32 -21.61 -1.19
CA ILE A 37 0.31 -21.00 -0.01
C ILE A 37 1.84 -21.11 -0.09
N ALA A 38 2.35 -22.26 -0.47
CA ALA A 38 3.80 -22.46 -0.62
C ALA A 38 4.39 -21.51 -1.66
N LEU A 39 3.74 -21.35 -2.81
CA LEU A 39 4.15 -20.38 -3.84
C LEU A 39 4.13 -18.94 -3.31
N TYR A 40 3.06 -18.54 -2.61
CA TYR A 40 2.95 -17.22 -1.99
C TYR A 40 4.09 -16.96 -1.01
N VAL A 41 4.37 -17.92 -0.12
CA VAL A 41 5.43 -17.77 0.89
C VAL A 41 6.82 -17.80 0.26
N TYR A 42 7.02 -18.63 -0.75
CA TYR A 42 8.32 -18.76 -1.43
C TYR A 42 8.66 -17.51 -2.24
N ASP A 43 7.72 -17.03 -3.06
CA ASP A 43 7.93 -15.90 -3.96
C ASP A 43 7.79 -14.54 -3.26
N ASP A 44 6.93 -14.44 -2.23
CA ASP A 44 6.54 -13.16 -1.59
C ASP A 44 6.28 -12.04 -2.61
N PRO A 45 5.31 -12.22 -3.55
CA PRO A 45 5.15 -11.34 -4.71
C PRO A 45 4.84 -9.89 -4.34
N PHE A 46 4.30 -9.65 -3.16
CA PHE A 46 4.02 -8.30 -2.66
C PHE A 46 5.14 -7.73 -1.77
N MET A 47 6.21 -8.48 -1.54
CA MET A 47 7.34 -8.12 -0.66
C MET A 47 6.88 -7.75 0.76
N VAL A 48 5.99 -8.56 1.33
CA VAL A 48 5.32 -8.27 2.62
C VAL A 48 5.64 -9.26 3.73
N LEU A 49 6.22 -10.42 3.40
CA LEU A 49 6.51 -11.47 4.37
C LEU A 49 7.92 -11.35 4.96
N ARG A 50 8.83 -10.71 4.24
CA ARG A 50 10.25 -10.60 4.60
C ARG A 50 10.69 -9.14 4.67
N LYS A 51 11.84 -8.93 5.32
CA LYS A 51 12.53 -7.65 5.28
C LYS A 51 13.40 -7.61 4.02
N TYR A 52 13.27 -6.54 3.24
CA TYR A 52 14.06 -6.29 2.05
C TYR A 52 14.86 -5.00 2.22
N GLU A 53 16.04 -4.96 1.61
CA GLU A 53 16.83 -3.73 1.52
C GLU A 53 16.39 -2.87 0.33
N ILE A 54 15.98 -3.54 -0.76
CA ILE A 54 15.50 -2.90 -1.98
C ILE A 54 14.10 -3.42 -2.26
N TYR A 55 13.14 -2.51 -2.44
CA TYR A 55 11.76 -2.81 -2.82
C TYR A 55 11.60 -2.53 -4.31
N ASP A 56 12.02 -3.49 -5.14
CA ASP A 56 11.88 -3.49 -6.58
C ASP A 56 11.16 -4.77 -7.03
N SER A 57 10.12 -4.62 -7.84
CA SER A 57 9.31 -5.75 -8.29
C SER A 57 8.51 -5.38 -9.53
N ASP A 58 8.35 -6.34 -10.44
CA ASP A 58 7.40 -6.25 -11.55
C ASP A 58 5.93 -6.35 -11.09
N VAL A 59 5.70 -6.72 -9.83
CA VAL A 59 4.38 -6.66 -9.20
C VAL A 59 4.17 -5.26 -8.63
N MET A 60 2.97 -4.71 -8.81
CA MET A 60 2.60 -3.45 -8.20
C MET A 60 2.57 -3.57 -6.67
N LEU A 61 3.56 -3.00 -6.01
CA LEU A 61 3.70 -3.03 -4.57
C LEU A 61 2.70 -2.08 -3.88
N ASN A 62 2.42 -2.36 -2.62
CA ASN A 62 1.64 -1.50 -1.75
C ASN A 62 2.53 -0.38 -1.20
N GLU A 63 2.34 0.85 -1.69
CA GLU A 63 3.17 2.00 -1.34
C GLU A 63 3.15 2.35 0.14
N GLN A 64 2.00 2.16 0.78
CA GLN A 64 1.85 2.45 2.22
C GLN A 64 2.68 1.48 3.06
N LEU A 65 2.68 0.20 2.68
CA LEU A 65 3.43 -0.83 3.38
C LEU A 65 4.92 -0.70 3.10
N VAL A 66 5.30 -0.52 1.85
CA VAL A 66 6.71 -0.35 1.45
C VAL A 66 7.34 0.85 2.15
N GLY A 67 6.68 2.02 2.13
CA GLY A 67 7.18 3.21 2.82
C GLY A 67 7.35 2.97 4.32
N TRP A 68 6.40 2.29 4.95
CA TRP A 68 6.49 1.96 6.37
C TRP A 68 7.61 0.97 6.69
N GLN A 69 7.85 -0.01 5.83
CA GLN A 69 8.94 -0.97 5.99
C GLN A 69 10.30 -0.29 5.81
N ILE A 70 10.45 0.60 4.82
CA ILE A 70 11.68 1.40 4.63
C ILE A 70 11.93 2.25 5.89
N TYR A 71 10.91 2.93 6.40
CA TYR A 71 11.03 3.67 7.67
C TYR A 71 11.56 2.78 8.79
N ARG A 72 10.93 1.64 9.03
CA ARG A 72 11.34 0.73 10.11
C ARG A 72 12.72 0.12 9.91
N ASN A 73 13.15 -0.06 8.65
CA ASN A 73 14.47 -0.59 8.34
C ASN A 73 15.58 0.41 8.67
N HIS A 74 15.30 1.70 8.57
CA HIS A 74 16.33 2.75 8.63
C HIS A 74 16.16 3.74 9.80
N LYS A 75 15.04 3.70 10.55
CA LYS A 75 14.76 4.67 11.62
C LYS A 75 15.88 4.80 12.66
N ASP A 76 16.50 3.67 13.04
CA ASP A 76 17.53 3.64 14.07
C ASP A 76 18.91 4.10 13.56
N SER A 77 19.15 4.08 12.25
CA SER A 77 20.41 4.48 11.63
C SER A 77 20.36 5.90 11.03
N VAL A 78 19.20 6.30 10.51
CA VAL A 78 19.04 7.60 9.83
C VAL A 78 18.43 8.64 10.77
N HIS A 79 17.66 8.22 11.79
CA HIS A 79 16.98 9.12 12.74
C HIS A 79 16.04 10.11 12.03
N PHE A 80 15.09 9.58 11.27
CA PHE A 80 14.08 10.41 10.59
C PHE A 80 13.26 11.22 11.59
N ASN A 81 13.19 12.53 11.35
CA ASN A 81 12.39 13.48 12.12
C ASN A 81 11.50 14.36 11.24
N SER A 82 11.51 14.12 9.93
CA SER A 82 10.81 14.92 8.94
C SER A 82 10.04 13.99 7.98
N PHE A 83 8.74 14.23 7.80
CA PHE A 83 7.85 13.29 7.12
C PHE A 83 7.07 13.97 6.01
N ILE A 84 7.21 13.46 4.77
CA ILE A 84 6.36 13.84 3.64
C ILE A 84 5.18 12.86 3.60
N LEU A 85 3.98 13.37 3.78
CA LEU A 85 2.75 12.59 3.86
C LEU A 85 1.76 13.02 2.77
N GLY A 86 0.99 12.09 2.25
CA GLY A 86 -0.03 12.36 1.25
C GLY A 86 -0.26 11.17 0.34
N ASN A 87 -1.02 11.38 -0.72
CA ASN A 87 -1.23 10.37 -1.74
C ASN A 87 -0.13 10.38 -2.82
N SER A 88 -0.39 9.85 -4.00
CA SER A 88 0.59 9.79 -5.10
C SER A 88 1.09 11.17 -5.55
N CYS A 89 0.37 12.26 -5.29
CA CYS A 89 0.85 13.62 -5.56
C CYS A 89 2.08 13.98 -4.73
N ALA A 90 2.29 13.34 -3.58
CA ALA A 90 3.48 13.52 -2.76
C ALA A 90 4.77 13.06 -3.45
N MET A 91 4.69 12.27 -4.53
CA MET A 91 5.85 11.87 -5.31
C MET A 91 6.56 13.03 -6.02
N ALA A 92 5.86 14.15 -6.25
CA ALA A 92 6.47 15.36 -6.80
C ALA A 92 7.47 16.03 -5.84
N PHE A 93 7.46 15.65 -4.55
CA PHE A 93 8.30 16.26 -3.51
C PHE A 93 9.35 15.25 -3.06
N ARG A 94 10.62 15.55 -3.28
CA ARG A 94 11.75 14.69 -2.92
C ARG A 94 12.27 15.05 -1.53
N CYS A 95 12.64 14.05 -0.76
CA CYS A 95 13.15 14.23 0.60
C CYS A 95 14.39 15.12 0.60
N GLY A 96 15.40 14.82 -0.24
CA GLY A 96 16.62 15.59 -0.31
C GLY A 96 16.43 17.05 -0.77
N GLU A 97 15.41 17.32 -1.61
CA GLU A 97 15.08 18.71 -1.98
C GLU A 97 14.42 19.45 -0.82
N TRP A 98 13.52 18.78 -0.08
CA TRP A 98 12.87 19.38 1.07
C TRP A 98 13.82 19.62 2.23
N GLU A 99 14.80 18.73 2.47
CA GLU A 99 15.82 18.86 3.51
C GLU A 99 16.62 20.17 3.39
N LYS A 100 16.78 20.71 2.18
CA LYS A 100 17.44 22.01 1.95
C LYS A 100 16.75 23.20 2.64
N TYR A 101 15.45 23.03 2.97
CA TYR A 101 14.63 24.05 3.64
C TYR A 101 14.42 23.79 5.13
N LEU A 102 15.04 22.74 5.66
CA LEU A 102 14.98 22.34 7.06
C LEU A 102 16.25 22.73 7.81
N VAL A 103 16.26 22.48 9.10
CA VAL A 103 17.46 22.68 9.91
C VAL A 103 18.53 21.66 9.49
N PRO A 104 19.80 22.06 9.33
CA PRO A 104 20.86 21.10 9.00
C PRO A 104 20.90 19.94 9.99
N GLY A 105 20.87 18.73 9.47
CA GLY A 105 20.79 17.49 10.26
C GLY A 105 19.41 16.86 10.31
N ASP A 106 18.34 17.59 9.97
CA ASP A 106 17.00 16.97 9.81
C ASP A 106 17.03 15.99 8.64
N ARG A 107 16.34 14.86 8.81
CA ARG A 107 16.27 13.77 7.82
C ARG A 107 14.83 13.45 7.48
N ALA A 108 14.56 13.48 6.18
CA ALA A 108 13.22 13.29 5.65
C ALA A 108 13.00 11.87 5.11
N ILE A 109 11.77 11.39 5.28
CA ILE A 109 11.26 10.19 4.63
C ILE A 109 9.88 10.45 4.06
N ARG A 110 9.55 9.81 2.93
CA ARG A 110 8.24 9.92 2.31
C ARG A 110 7.37 8.70 2.63
N LEU A 111 6.25 8.94 3.30
CA LEU A 111 5.27 7.93 3.71
C LEU A 111 3.93 8.15 3.00
N PHE A 112 3.91 7.99 1.68
CA PHE A 112 2.72 8.19 0.87
C PHE A 112 1.93 6.89 0.63
N GLY A 113 0.71 7.02 0.14
CA GLY A 113 -0.10 5.90 -0.32
C GLY A 113 -0.89 6.25 -1.58
N ASN A 114 -1.21 5.25 -2.41
CA ASN A 114 -2.02 5.49 -3.61
C ASN A 114 -3.45 5.91 -3.22
N ALA A 115 -3.90 7.05 -3.74
CA ALA A 115 -5.23 7.64 -3.45
C ALA A 115 -5.57 7.71 -1.96
N GLU A 116 -4.58 8.03 -1.15
CA GLU A 116 -4.68 8.07 0.31
C GLU A 116 -5.59 9.19 0.81
N SER A 117 -6.41 8.88 1.82
CA SER A 117 -7.26 9.84 2.52
C SER A 117 -6.53 10.48 3.69
N MET A 118 -7.03 11.63 4.19
CA MET A 118 -6.52 12.26 5.41
C MET A 118 -6.57 11.31 6.62
N LYS A 119 -7.55 10.40 6.68
CA LYS A 119 -7.63 9.39 7.75
C LYS A 119 -6.42 8.47 7.77
N ALA A 120 -5.92 8.04 6.62
CA ALA A 120 -4.71 7.22 6.55
C ALA A 120 -3.47 8.01 7.00
N ILE A 121 -3.39 9.31 6.68
CA ILE A 121 -2.35 10.22 7.17
C ILE A 121 -2.40 10.32 8.70
N SER A 122 -3.60 10.53 9.28
CA SER A 122 -3.79 10.54 10.74
C SER A 122 -3.29 9.25 11.40
N LEU A 123 -3.64 8.09 10.83
CA LEU A 123 -3.20 6.80 11.34
C LEU A 123 -1.67 6.64 11.30
N LYS A 124 -1.01 7.12 10.24
CA LYS A 124 0.46 7.08 10.13
C LYS A 124 1.12 7.98 11.17
N LEU A 125 0.65 9.20 11.36
CA LEU A 125 1.17 10.11 12.39
C LEU A 125 1.01 9.52 13.79
N ARG A 126 -0.15 8.95 14.10
CA ARG A 126 -0.39 8.26 15.37
C ARG A 126 0.49 7.02 15.55
N ALA A 127 0.83 6.34 14.45
CA ALA A 127 1.74 5.20 14.50
C ALA A 127 3.19 5.64 14.74
N LEU A 128 3.64 6.71 14.10
CA LEU A 128 4.95 7.32 14.36
C LEU A 128 5.08 7.75 15.82
N ASP A 129 4.06 8.43 16.35
CA ASP A 129 3.99 8.83 17.76
C ASP A 129 4.08 7.62 18.71
N ARG A 130 3.31 6.54 18.46
CA ARG A 130 3.39 5.31 19.26
C ARG A 130 4.74 4.60 19.18
N GLU A 131 5.45 4.69 18.04
CA GLU A 131 6.80 4.14 17.89
C GLU A 131 7.90 5.04 18.47
N GLY A 132 7.53 6.18 19.07
CA GLY A 132 8.47 7.12 19.70
C GLY A 132 9.30 7.92 18.69
N ALA A 133 8.80 8.09 17.46
CA ALA A 133 9.48 8.93 16.47
C ALA A 133 9.46 10.40 16.90
N GLU A 134 10.56 11.10 16.67
CA GLU A 134 10.59 12.56 16.73
C GLU A 134 9.86 13.10 15.48
N ILE A 135 8.71 13.77 15.66
CA ILE A 135 7.94 14.34 14.55
C ILE A 135 8.20 15.86 14.50
N LYS A 136 9.38 16.24 14.05
CA LYS A 136 9.82 17.65 14.06
C LYS A 136 9.23 18.44 12.89
N ASN A 137 9.21 17.86 11.70
CA ASN A 137 8.71 18.52 10.51
C ASN A 137 7.73 17.60 9.75
N VAL A 138 6.63 18.18 9.26
CA VAL A 138 5.66 17.49 8.40
C VAL A 138 5.36 18.35 7.17
N LEU A 139 5.52 17.75 5.99
CA LEU A 139 5.02 18.28 4.72
C LEU A 139 3.83 17.40 4.29
N MET A 140 2.63 17.96 4.39
CA MET A 140 1.39 17.26 4.07
C MET A 140 0.86 17.71 2.72
N ILE A 141 0.82 16.77 1.76
CA ILE A 141 0.33 17.03 0.41
C ILE A 141 -1.08 16.50 0.30
N LEU A 142 -2.03 17.39 0.12
CA LEU A 142 -3.45 17.07 -0.03
C LEU A 142 -3.91 17.39 -1.45
N ASP A 143 -4.87 16.65 -1.93
CA ASP A 143 -5.58 16.89 -3.18
C ASP A 143 -7.08 16.70 -2.98
N ARG A 144 -7.85 16.84 -4.05
CA ARG A 144 -9.30 16.63 -4.03
C ARG A 144 -9.68 15.25 -3.49
N ILE A 145 -8.92 14.20 -3.84
CA ILE A 145 -9.19 12.82 -3.38
C ILE A 145 -9.00 12.73 -1.87
N SER A 146 -7.89 13.24 -1.36
CA SER A 146 -7.59 13.25 0.08
C SER A 146 -8.65 13.98 0.89
N LEU A 147 -9.16 15.10 0.34
CA LEU A 147 -10.13 15.97 1.00
C LEU A 147 -11.58 15.46 0.87
N SER A 148 -11.94 14.77 -0.21
CA SER A 148 -13.31 14.29 -0.45
C SER A 148 -13.56 12.86 0.05
N ARG A 149 -12.51 12.07 0.28
CA ARG A 149 -12.63 10.69 0.72
C ARG A 149 -12.33 10.53 2.19
N PHE A 150 -13.29 10.03 2.93
CA PHE A 150 -13.10 9.68 4.35
C PHE A 150 -12.70 8.22 4.54
N GLU A 151 -13.29 7.32 3.76
CA GLU A 151 -13.09 5.88 3.93
C GLU A 151 -11.69 5.43 3.46
N LEU A 152 -11.16 4.42 4.15
CA LEU A 152 -9.94 3.74 3.73
C LEU A 152 -10.27 2.86 2.52
N LEU A 153 -9.41 2.88 1.52
CA LEU A 153 -9.53 1.97 0.38
C LEU A 153 -9.18 0.54 0.76
N THR A 154 -9.77 -0.40 0.06
CA THR A 154 -9.53 -1.84 0.18
C THR A 154 -8.71 -2.38 -0.98
N GLY A 155 -8.24 -3.62 -0.84
CA GLY A 155 -7.42 -4.32 -1.84
C GLY A 155 -5.92 -4.19 -1.61
N ALA A 156 -5.15 -5.07 -2.25
CA ALA A 156 -3.71 -5.25 -1.98
C ALA A 156 -2.88 -3.96 -2.02
N GLY A 157 -3.20 -3.03 -2.92
CA GLY A 157 -2.50 -1.74 -3.06
C GLY A 157 -2.81 -0.72 -1.97
N HIS A 158 -3.78 -1.00 -1.08
CA HIS A 158 -4.29 -0.04 -0.09
C HIS A 158 -4.32 -0.58 1.34
N ILE A 159 -3.87 -1.81 1.57
CA ILE A 159 -3.78 -2.40 2.91
C ILE A 159 -2.78 -1.60 3.73
N LEU A 160 -3.24 -1.03 4.84
CA LEU A 160 -2.36 -0.36 5.80
C LEU A 160 -1.54 -1.37 6.59
N PRO A 161 -0.26 -1.08 6.88
CA PRO A 161 0.54 -1.89 7.78
C PRO A 161 -0.18 -2.12 9.12
N ALA A 162 -0.01 -3.29 9.72
CA ALA A 162 -0.62 -3.61 11.01
C ALA A 162 -0.24 -2.59 12.10
N ALA A 163 1.03 -2.15 12.12
CA ALA A 163 1.51 -1.13 13.06
C ALA A 163 0.81 0.23 12.87
N VAL A 164 0.41 0.57 11.63
CA VAL A 164 -0.31 1.82 11.31
C VAL A 164 -1.79 1.69 11.64
N SER A 165 -2.42 0.62 11.17
CA SER A 165 -3.87 0.41 11.31
C SER A 165 -4.31 -0.06 12.71
N GLY A 166 -3.39 -0.56 13.54
CA GLY A 166 -3.70 -1.19 14.82
C GLY A 166 -4.35 -2.57 14.68
N ARG A 167 -4.42 -3.12 13.46
CA ARG A 167 -5.04 -4.42 13.17
C ARG A 167 -4.09 -5.56 13.50
N ASN A 168 -4.66 -6.74 13.69
CA ASN A 168 -3.86 -7.95 13.92
C ASN A 168 -2.96 -8.23 12.68
N PRO A 169 -1.63 -8.43 12.87
CA PRO A 169 -0.70 -8.70 11.76
C PRO A 169 -1.09 -9.92 10.91
N PHE A 170 -1.60 -10.98 11.55
CA PHE A 170 -2.05 -12.17 10.84
C PHE A 170 -3.24 -11.88 9.91
N THR A 171 -4.20 -11.06 10.36
CA THR A 171 -5.33 -10.65 9.51
C THR A 171 -4.86 -9.83 8.30
N VAL A 172 -3.89 -8.95 8.49
CA VAL A 172 -3.29 -8.16 7.40
C VAL A 172 -2.58 -9.08 6.40
N GLN A 173 -1.84 -10.07 6.86
CA GLN A 173 -1.19 -11.05 5.97
C GLN A 173 -2.21 -11.93 5.23
N LEU A 174 -3.31 -12.30 5.89
CA LEU A 174 -4.38 -13.06 5.25
C LEU A 174 -5.02 -12.27 4.09
N GLU A 175 -5.16 -10.95 4.21
CA GLU A 175 -5.65 -10.11 3.12
C GLU A 175 -4.71 -10.09 1.90
N PHE A 176 -3.40 -10.10 2.12
CA PHE A 176 -2.44 -10.24 1.02
C PHE A 176 -2.52 -11.63 0.37
N LEU A 177 -2.64 -12.68 1.17
CA LEU A 177 -2.84 -14.05 0.64
C LEU A 177 -4.15 -14.16 -0.16
N GLN A 178 -5.24 -13.55 0.33
CA GLN A 178 -6.49 -13.49 -0.41
C GLN A 178 -6.34 -12.72 -1.72
N ALA A 179 -5.64 -11.58 -1.71
CA ALA A 179 -5.36 -10.81 -2.91
C ALA A 179 -4.51 -11.59 -3.93
N PHE A 180 -3.54 -12.37 -3.46
CA PHE A 180 -2.74 -13.26 -4.27
C PHE A 180 -3.59 -14.35 -4.93
N ALA A 181 -4.53 -14.93 -4.19
CA ALA A 181 -5.41 -16.00 -4.67
C ALA A 181 -6.52 -15.51 -5.62
N THR A 182 -6.68 -14.19 -5.83
CA THR A 182 -7.70 -13.70 -6.78
C THR A 182 -7.32 -14.07 -8.22
N PRO A 183 -8.28 -14.54 -9.04
CA PRO A 183 -8.02 -14.90 -10.43
C PRO A 183 -7.34 -13.79 -11.23
N ASP A 184 -7.74 -12.54 -11.02
CA ASP A 184 -7.22 -11.36 -11.70
C ASP A 184 -5.73 -11.06 -11.39
N PHE A 185 -5.22 -11.60 -10.29
CA PHE A 185 -3.81 -11.52 -9.96
C PHE A 185 -3.08 -12.84 -10.24
N LEU A 186 -3.63 -13.95 -9.77
CA LEU A 186 -2.95 -15.24 -9.78
C LEU A 186 -2.62 -15.72 -11.19
N PHE A 187 -3.57 -15.67 -12.15
CA PHE A 187 -3.30 -16.15 -13.50
C PHE A 187 -2.29 -15.31 -14.25
N PRO A 188 -2.36 -13.97 -14.27
CA PRO A 188 -1.27 -13.14 -14.81
C PRO A 188 0.07 -13.40 -14.12
N TYR A 189 0.08 -13.54 -12.80
CA TYR A 189 1.29 -13.83 -12.06
C TYR A 189 1.92 -15.18 -12.42
N LEU A 190 1.14 -16.24 -12.52
CA LEU A 190 1.64 -17.55 -12.95
C LEU A 190 2.17 -17.50 -14.39
N LYS A 191 1.50 -16.80 -15.31
CA LYS A 191 1.97 -16.59 -16.66
C LYS A 191 3.33 -15.86 -16.66
N TYR A 192 3.45 -14.78 -15.89
CA TYR A 192 4.71 -14.07 -15.69
C TYR A 192 5.81 -14.98 -15.15
N ARG A 193 5.52 -15.82 -14.14
CA ARG A 193 6.50 -16.74 -13.57
C ARG A 193 7.01 -17.80 -14.58
N ILE A 194 6.21 -18.16 -15.56
CA ILE A 194 6.58 -19.12 -16.62
C ILE A 194 7.32 -18.41 -17.75
N THR A 195 6.87 -17.24 -18.18
CA THR A 195 7.38 -16.55 -19.38
C THR A 195 8.51 -15.56 -19.08
N GLY A 196 8.60 -15.05 -17.85
CA GLY A 196 9.48 -13.95 -17.47
C GLY A 196 9.08 -12.59 -18.04
N ASN A 197 7.94 -12.49 -18.74
CA ASN A 197 7.50 -11.28 -19.41
C ASN A 197 6.23 -10.73 -18.79
N VAL A 198 6.16 -9.41 -18.63
CA VAL A 198 4.94 -8.69 -18.26
C VAL A 198 4.27 -8.20 -19.53
N GLU A 199 3.03 -8.65 -19.76
CA GLU A 199 2.23 -8.25 -20.91
C GLU A 199 1.30 -7.08 -20.56
N PRO A 200 0.89 -6.25 -21.55
CA PRO A 200 0.09 -5.04 -21.30
C PRO A 200 -1.28 -5.29 -20.66
N ASP A 201 -1.84 -6.48 -20.79
CA ASP A 201 -3.12 -6.89 -20.21
C ASP A 201 -3.01 -7.40 -18.76
N MET A 202 -1.79 -7.61 -18.26
CA MET A 202 -1.53 -8.07 -16.90
C MET A 202 -1.76 -6.94 -15.90
N LYS A 203 -3.00 -6.79 -15.46
CA LYS A 203 -3.36 -5.85 -14.38
C LYS A 203 -2.54 -6.15 -13.13
N ARG A 204 -2.16 -5.12 -12.40
CA ARG A 204 -1.35 -5.20 -11.15
C ARG A 204 0.09 -5.69 -11.34
N MET A 205 0.53 -5.88 -12.56
CA MET A 205 1.93 -6.01 -12.91
C MET A 205 2.45 -4.65 -13.36
N ASN A 206 3.70 -4.36 -13.04
CA ASN A 206 4.32 -3.08 -13.37
C ASN A 206 5.71 -3.32 -13.97
N PRO A 207 5.79 -3.52 -15.30
CA PRO A 207 7.04 -3.93 -15.97
C PRO A 207 8.18 -2.93 -15.83
N HIS A 208 7.89 -1.74 -15.39
CA HIS A 208 8.90 -0.68 -15.28
C HIS A 208 9.17 -0.27 -13.83
N GLY A 209 8.59 -0.94 -12.84
CA GLY A 209 8.76 -0.66 -11.44
C GLY A 209 8.73 0.85 -11.10
N ARG A 210 8.60 1.20 -9.87
CA ARG A 210 8.96 2.56 -9.45
C ARG A 210 10.41 2.52 -9.04
N ILE A 211 11.27 3.27 -9.76
CA ILE A 211 12.63 3.53 -9.29
C ILE A 211 12.49 4.19 -7.92
N ARG A 212 13.05 3.56 -6.90
CA ARG A 212 12.87 3.96 -5.52
C ARG A 212 14.20 4.08 -4.81
N ASP A 213 14.38 5.16 -4.05
CA ASP A 213 15.46 5.23 -3.07
C ASP A 213 15.10 4.34 -1.88
N SER A 214 15.96 3.35 -1.61
CA SER A 214 15.74 2.37 -0.55
C SER A 214 15.89 2.94 0.87
N LYS A 215 16.43 4.15 1.03
CA LYS A 215 16.67 4.77 2.34
C LYS A 215 15.54 5.68 2.79
N ASN A 216 15.01 6.52 1.89
CA ASN A 216 14.04 7.56 2.24
C ASN A 216 12.70 7.42 1.52
N ASN A 217 12.53 6.34 0.73
CA ASN A 217 11.33 6.07 -0.06
C ASN A 217 11.01 7.10 -1.15
N ASP A 218 12.01 7.82 -1.66
CA ASP A 218 11.83 8.66 -2.84
C ASP A 218 11.59 7.80 -4.06
N ALA A 219 10.35 7.71 -4.51
CA ALA A 219 9.96 6.98 -5.71
C ALA A 219 9.74 7.95 -6.87
N PHE A 220 10.20 7.55 -8.04
CA PHE A 220 10.12 8.34 -9.26
C PHE A 220 9.10 7.71 -10.20
N ASN A 221 8.32 8.56 -10.87
CA ASN A 221 7.52 8.09 -11.98
C ASN A 221 8.43 7.96 -13.21
N PRO A 222 8.47 6.82 -13.91
CA PRO A 222 9.24 6.69 -15.16
C PRO A 222 8.97 7.77 -16.20
N ARG A 223 7.75 8.34 -16.19
CA ARG A 223 7.37 9.46 -17.06
C ARG A 223 8.12 10.75 -16.79
N GLU A 224 8.70 10.93 -15.59
CA GLU A 224 9.52 12.13 -15.30
C GLU A 224 10.69 12.24 -16.26
N LYS A 225 11.38 11.12 -16.53
CA LYS A 225 12.46 11.10 -17.52
C LYS A 225 11.97 11.43 -18.92
N GLN A 226 10.80 10.95 -19.29
CA GLN A 226 10.19 11.25 -20.58
C GLN A 226 9.84 12.75 -20.69
N ILE A 227 9.29 13.34 -19.63
CA ILE A 227 8.98 14.78 -19.56
C ILE A 227 10.27 15.60 -19.68
N GLU A 228 11.34 15.20 -19.00
CA GLU A 228 12.65 15.88 -19.07
C GLU A 228 13.24 15.81 -20.49
N GLN A 229 13.07 14.69 -21.18
CA GLN A 229 13.60 14.49 -22.55
C GLN A 229 12.79 15.19 -23.62
N GLU A 230 11.47 15.12 -23.56
CA GLU A 230 10.55 15.63 -24.57
C GLU A 230 10.15 17.10 -24.34
N GLY A 231 10.28 17.60 -23.09
CA GLY A 231 9.93 18.96 -22.72
C GLY A 231 8.49 19.32 -23.09
N GLU A 232 8.33 20.44 -23.82
CA GLU A 232 7.00 20.92 -24.24
C GLU A 232 6.28 19.95 -25.21
N ALA A 233 7.03 19.20 -26.03
CA ALA A 233 6.44 18.24 -26.96
C ALA A 233 5.66 17.14 -26.23
N TYR A 234 6.08 16.74 -25.03
CA TYR A 234 5.34 15.80 -24.19
C TYR A 234 3.91 16.28 -23.91
N TRP A 235 3.76 17.54 -23.56
CA TRP A 235 2.47 18.14 -23.19
C TRP A 235 1.61 18.38 -24.43
N GLU A 236 2.21 18.86 -25.54
CA GLU A 236 1.51 19.06 -26.81
C GLU A 236 0.89 17.75 -27.33
N ASN A 237 1.65 16.65 -27.30
CA ASN A 237 1.18 15.33 -27.72
C ASN A 237 0.01 14.82 -26.84
N ARG A 238 -0.10 15.34 -25.63
CA ARG A 238 -1.11 14.94 -24.64
C ARG A 238 -2.25 15.93 -24.44
N LYS A 239 -2.30 17.01 -25.20
CA LYS A 239 -3.37 18.01 -25.10
C LYS A 239 -4.77 17.41 -25.09
N LYS A 240 -5.00 16.34 -25.85
CA LYS A 240 -6.30 15.64 -25.91
C LYS A 240 -6.68 14.95 -24.57
N GLU A 241 -5.69 14.65 -23.73
CA GLU A 241 -5.93 14.07 -22.39
C GLU A 241 -6.40 15.14 -21.37
N PHE A 242 -6.28 16.43 -21.74
CA PHE A 242 -6.61 17.57 -20.91
C PHE A 242 -7.73 18.41 -21.58
N PRO A 243 -8.99 17.96 -21.52
CA PRO A 243 -10.11 18.67 -22.11
C PRO A 243 -10.31 20.03 -21.42
N GLU A 244 -10.93 20.96 -22.13
CA GLU A 244 -11.26 22.27 -21.57
C GLU A 244 -12.07 22.14 -20.29
N ARG A 245 -11.83 23.06 -19.35
CA ARG A 245 -12.53 23.09 -18.06
C ARG A 245 -13.98 23.51 -18.28
N ASP A 246 -14.92 22.74 -17.79
CA ASP A 246 -16.36 23.06 -17.88
C ASP A 246 -16.82 24.15 -16.91
N GLY A 247 -15.94 24.60 -16.00
CA GLY A 247 -16.23 25.67 -15.03
C GLY A 247 -17.22 25.29 -13.93
N THR A 248 -17.74 24.08 -13.90
CA THR A 248 -18.73 23.64 -12.92
C THR A 248 -18.07 23.48 -11.53
N ALA A 249 -18.58 24.20 -10.54
CA ALA A 249 -18.15 24.01 -9.15
C ALA A 249 -18.75 22.72 -8.56
N THR A 250 -17.92 21.91 -7.90
CA THR A 250 -18.42 20.81 -7.09
C THR A 250 -18.47 21.25 -5.64
N ILE A 251 -19.67 21.29 -5.06
CA ILE A 251 -19.86 21.59 -3.64
C ILE A 251 -19.67 20.28 -2.87
N ALA A 252 -18.77 20.27 -1.89
CA ALA A 252 -18.60 19.12 -1.01
C ALA A 252 -19.82 19.01 -0.07
N GLU A 253 -20.26 17.77 0.18
CA GLU A 253 -21.34 17.54 1.13
C GLU A 253 -20.91 17.95 2.55
N PRO A 254 -21.78 18.66 3.32
CA PRO A 254 -21.47 19.11 4.67
C PRO A 254 -21.01 17.98 5.61
N ALA A 255 -21.55 16.77 5.44
CA ALA A 255 -21.17 15.60 6.21
C ALA A 255 -19.72 15.18 5.99
N ILE A 256 -19.21 15.28 4.75
CA ILE A 256 -17.81 14.99 4.42
C ILE A 256 -16.92 16.02 5.10
N PHE A 257 -17.29 17.30 5.03
CA PHE A 257 -16.53 18.39 5.64
C PHE A 257 -16.38 18.20 7.17
N HIS A 258 -17.48 17.85 7.85
CA HIS A 258 -17.43 17.59 9.30
C HIS A 258 -16.49 16.41 9.65
N ARG A 259 -16.57 15.33 8.93
CA ARG A 259 -15.69 14.15 9.14
C ARG A 259 -14.22 14.49 8.89
N GLN A 260 -13.92 15.25 7.84
CA GLN A 260 -12.56 15.67 7.51
C GLN A 260 -11.99 16.60 8.58
N ARG A 261 -12.83 17.48 9.16
CA ARG A 261 -12.43 18.33 10.26
C ARG A 261 -12.03 17.52 11.50
N MET A 262 -12.80 16.49 11.86
CA MET A 262 -12.45 15.62 12.98
C MET A 262 -11.08 14.94 12.75
N VAL A 263 -10.83 14.46 11.52
CA VAL A 263 -9.53 13.86 11.18
C VAL A 263 -8.40 14.89 11.25
N LEU A 264 -8.65 16.12 10.80
CA LEU A 264 -7.66 17.19 10.91
C LEU A 264 -7.36 17.52 12.38
N ASP A 265 -8.37 17.54 13.24
CA ASP A 265 -8.19 17.76 14.68
C ASP A 265 -7.33 16.64 15.31
N GLU A 266 -7.54 15.38 14.93
CA GLU A 266 -6.68 14.25 15.35
C GLU A 266 -5.22 14.43 14.88
N ILE A 267 -5.01 14.85 13.64
CA ILE A 267 -3.68 15.16 13.09
C ILE A 267 -3.03 16.26 13.93
N MET A 268 -3.74 17.36 14.14
CA MET A 268 -3.23 18.52 14.87
C MET A 268 -2.94 18.22 16.33
N GLU A 269 -3.67 17.30 16.96
CA GLU A 269 -3.39 16.84 18.31
C GLU A 269 -1.98 16.20 18.41
N VAL A 270 -1.67 15.27 17.48
CA VAL A 270 -0.34 14.64 17.43
C VAL A 270 0.74 15.69 17.18
N LEU A 271 0.56 16.54 16.19
CA LEU A 271 1.57 17.53 15.80
C LEU A 271 1.84 18.55 16.93
N ARG A 272 0.82 18.98 17.65
CA ARG A 272 0.99 19.90 18.82
C ARG A 272 1.79 19.24 19.94
N ARG A 273 1.56 17.95 20.24
CA ARG A 273 2.34 17.25 21.28
C ARG A 273 3.83 17.21 20.97
N HIS A 274 4.18 17.11 19.69
CA HIS A 274 5.57 17.10 19.23
C HIS A 274 6.15 18.50 18.98
N GLY A 275 5.36 19.57 19.04
CA GLY A 275 5.79 20.90 18.62
C GLY A 275 6.16 20.97 17.14
N THR A 276 5.51 20.18 16.31
CA THR A 276 5.84 19.95 14.91
C THR A 276 5.65 21.20 14.06
N SER A 277 6.66 21.52 13.24
CA SER A 277 6.52 22.46 12.13
C SER A 277 5.77 21.77 10.97
N ILE A 278 4.55 22.24 10.68
CA ILE A 278 3.74 21.69 9.59
C ILE A 278 3.68 22.65 8.41
N ARG A 279 3.81 22.10 7.20
CA ARG A 279 3.44 22.76 5.94
C ARG A 279 2.42 21.91 5.23
N VAL A 280 1.33 22.55 4.80
CA VAL A 280 0.27 21.91 4.03
C VAL A 280 0.29 22.48 2.63
N LEU A 281 0.33 21.61 1.64
CA LEU A 281 0.24 21.97 0.24
C LEU A 281 -0.99 21.29 -0.36
N ILE A 282 -1.83 22.05 -1.00
CA ILE A 282 -2.97 21.53 -1.75
C ILE A 282 -2.53 21.42 -3.21
N SER A 283 -2.42 20.17 -3.69
CA SER A 283 -2.05 19.89 -5.07
C SER A 283 -3.17 20.36 -6.01
N PRO A 284 -2.87 21.16 -7.04
CA PRO A 284 -3.86 21.54 -8.02
C PRO A 284 -4.35 20.32 -8.80
N ASP A 285 -5.65 20.25 -9.05
CA ASP A 285 -6.24 19.29 -9.97
C ASP A 285 -6.48 19.99 -11.32
N TYR A 286 -6.14 19.36 -12.42
CA TYR A 286 -6.26 19.97 -13.75
C TYR A 286 -7.68 20.46 -14.03
N ASN A 287 -8.69 19.67 -13.67
CA ASN A 287 -10.11 20.00 -13.84
C ASN A 287 -10.72 20.45 -12.50
N GLN A 288 -10.04 21.35 -11.82
CA GLN A 288 -10.46 21.81 -10.48
C GLN A 288 -11.80 22.51 -10.58
N LYS A 289 -12.86 21.79 -10.24
CA LYS A 289 -14.13 22.38 -9.87
C LYS A 289 -13.88 23.17 -8.59
N LYS A 290 -14.15 24.48 -8.62
CA LYS A 290 -13.94 25.33 -7.45
C LYS A 290 -14.73 24.75 -6.29
N LEU A 291 -14.05 24.40 -5.20
CA LEU A 291 -14.67 24.17 -3.91
C LEU A 291 -15.03 25.56 -3.36
N HIS A 292 -16.29 25.85 -3.26
CA HIS A 292 -16.81 27.05 -2.61
C HIS A 292 -17.29 26.70 -1.21
#